data_c42100e91437aac29933a9252987074e
#
_entry.id   c42100e91437aac29933a9252987074e
#
_cell.length_a   1.000
_cell.length_b   1.000
_cell.length_c   1.000
_cell.angle_alpha   90.00
_cell.angle_beta   90.00
_cell.angle_gamma   90.00
#
_symmetry.space_group_name_H-M   'P 1'
#
loop_
_entity.id
_entity.type
_entity.pdbx_description
1 polymer ?
#
loop_
_entity_poly.entity_id
_entity_poly.type
_entity_poly.pdbx_seq_one_letter_code
_entity_poly.pdbx_strand_id
1 'polypeptide(L)'
;SVMDCFGIRADYDLNIMQQGQDLTAITTRVLERMRDVLSEVQPDIVLVHGDTTTTFAGALAAFYAKIPVGHVEAGLRTYDRWSPFPEEMNRSLVGRIATLHFAPTANNAHNLEREAVEGDIFVTGNTVIDAMAYTVRGEQFVSDELRQVDFSRRVIAMTCHRRENYGEPMRNIFTAVRRLALNYPDVEIVSAALDSHLNEA
;
A
#
# COMPACT_ATOMS: atom_id res chain seq x y z
N SER A 1 8.57 8.80 -10.76
CA SER A 1 7.88 7.64 -10.17
C SER A 1 8.63 7.15 -8.92
N VAL A 2 8.00 6.28 -8.11
CA VAL A 2 8.67 5.63 -6.96
C VAL A 2 9.88 4.83 -7.43
N MET A 3 9.77 4.15 -8.55
CA MET A 3 10.86 3.38 -9.17
C MET A 3 12.10 4.24 -9.48
N ASP A 4 11.89 5.45 -10.01
CA ASP A 4 12.99 6.39 -10.29
C ASP A 4 13.71 6.81 -9.01
N CYS A 5 12.95 7.01 -7.92
CA CYS A 5 13.51 7.38 -6.62
C CYS A 5 14.49 6.32 -6.08
N PHE A 6 14.22 5.05 -6.35
CA PHE A 6 15.06 3.93 -5.95
C PHE A 6 16.02 3.46 -7.05
N GLY A 7 16.03 4.10 -8.22
CA GLY A 7 16.87 3.72 -9.35
C GLY A 7 16.54 2.34 -9.93
N ILE A 8 15.29 1.90 -9.75
CA ILE A 8 14.80 0.59 -10.21
C ILE A 8 14.15 0.77 -11.58
N ARG A 9 14.42 -0.15 -12.49
CA ARG A 9 13.74 -0.26 -13.79
C ARG A 9 12.97 -1.57 -13.85
N ALA A 10 11.74 -1.50 -14.35
CA ALA A 10 10.96 -2.69 -14.65
C ALA A 10 11.43 -3.31 -15.96
N ASP A 11 11.60 -4.62 -16.01
CA ASP A 11 11.85 -5.36 -17.26
C ASP A 11 10.57 -5.43 -18.10
N TYR A 12 9.42 -5.50 -17.43
CA TYR A 12 8.09 -5.53 -18.06
C TYR A 12 7.19 -4.48 -17.42
N ASP A 13 6.67 -3.55 -18.21
CA ASP A 13 5.61 -2.63 -17.80
C ASP A 13 4.28 -3.08 -18.41
N LEU A 14 3.38 -3.50 -17.53
CA LEU A 14 2.03 -3.92 -17.98
C LEU A 14 1.18 -2.74 -18.44
N ASN A 15 1.54 -1.51 -18.13
CA ASN A 15 0.86 -0.27 -18.53
C ASN A 15 -0.68 -0.38 -18.40
N ILE A 16 -1.14 -0.82 -17.21
CA ILE A 16 -2.56 -1.11 -16.97
C ILE A 16 -3.37 0.11 -16.55
N MET A 17 -2.70 1.20 -16.12
CA MET A 17 -3.37 2.37 -15.59
C MET A 17 -4.10 3.16 -16.67
N GLN A 18 -5.40 3.40 -16.45
CA GLN A 18 -6.25 4.22 -17.30
C GLN A 18 -7.16 5.08 -16.45
N GLN A 19 -7.52 6.27 -16.94
CA GLN A 19 -8.43 7.14 -16.25
C GLN A 19 -9.84 6.50 -16.16
N GLY A 20 -10.44 6.58 -14.96
CA GLY A 20 -11.81 6.09 -14.73
C GLY A 20 -11.98 4.56 -14.76
N GLN A 21 -10.90 3.79 -14.65
CA GLN A 21 -10.99 2.32 -14.61
C GLN A 21 -11.58 1.81 -13.30
N ASP A 22 -12.42 0.79 -13.38
CA ASP A 22 -12.96 0.05 -12.23
C ASP A 22 -12.08 -1.15 -11.84
N LEU A 23 -12.42 -1.80 -10.73
CA LEU A 23 -11.68 -2.96 -10.22
C LEU A 23 -11.70 -4.14 -11.20
N THR A 24 -12.81 -4.33 -11.92
CA THR A 24 -12.97 -5.38 -12.93
C THR A 24 -11.98 -5.18 -14.07
N ALA A 25 -11.89 -3.96 -14.59
CA ALA A 25 -10.96 -3.61 -15.66
C ALA A 25 -9.50 -3.79 -15.24
N ILE A 26 -9.14 -3.43 -14.01
CA ILE A 26 -7.79 -3.65 -13.46
C ILE A 26 -7.50 -5.15 -13.41
N THR A 27 -8.39 -5.93 -12.80
CA THR A 27 -8.22 -7.39 -12.64
C THR A 27 -8.03 -8.06 -13.98
N THR A 28 -8.91 -7.79 -14.95
CA THR A 28 -8.87 -8.40 -16.27
C THR A 28 -7.57 -8.09 -17.01
N ARG A 29 -7.15 -6.81 -17.02
CA ARG A 29 -5.92 -6.42 -17.72
C ARG A 29 -4.67 -7.02 -17.08
N VAL A 30 -4.60 -7.08 -15.75
CA VAL A 30 -3.48 -7.72 -15.06
C VAL A 30 -3.42 -9.20 -15.43
N LEU A 31 -4.55 -9.92 -15.37
CA LEU A 31 -4.60 -11.35 -15.70
C LEU A 31 -4.14 -11.60 -17.16
N GLU A 32 -4.66 -10.84 -18.11
CA GLU A 32 -4.33 -11.01 -19.52
C GLU A 32 -2.84 -10.73 -19.79
N ARG A 33 -2.31 -9.64 -19.28
CA ARG A 33 -0.93 -9.24 -19.56
C ARG A 33 0.09 -10.05 -18.78
N MET A 34 -0.21 -10.39 -17.51
CA MET A 34 0.64 -11.30 -16.72
C MET A 34 0.74 -12.68 -17.34
N ARG A 35 -0.33 -13.21 -17.96
CA ARG A 35 -0.27 -14.48 -18.68
C ARG A 35 0.86 -14.50 -19.72
N ASP A 36 0.97 -13.43 -20.50
CA ASP A 36 1.96 -13.35 -21.57
C ASP A 36 3.39 -13.24 -20.99
N VAL A 37 3.59 -12.39 -19.97
CA VAL A 37 4.86 -12.28 -19.25
C VAL A 37 5.27 -13.59 -18.59
N LEU A 38 4.36 -14.25 -17.89
CA LEU A 38 4.66 -15.52 -17.21
C LEU A 38 4.97 -16.65 -18.21
N SER A 39 4.34 -16.65 -19.38
CA SER A 39 4.63 -17.60 -20.44
C SER A 39 6.03 -17.39 -21.03
N GLU A 40 6.48 -16.16 -21.14
CA GLU A 40 7.81 -15.81 -21.66
C GLU A 40 8.90 -16.06 -20.63
N VAL A 41 8.72 -15.54 -19.39
CA VAL A 41 9.76 -15.55 -18.35
C VAL A 41 9.87 -16.90 -17.66
N GLN A 42 8.76 -17.62 -17.47
CA GLN A 42 8.67 -18.89 -16.75
C GLN A 42 9.43 -18.87 -15.40
N PRO A 43 9.11 -17.94 -14.48
CA PRO A 43 9.81 -17.81 -13.22
C PRO A 43 9.53 -19.00 -12.30
N ASP A 44 10.48 -19.33 -11.41
CA ASP A 44 10.30 -20.37 -10.40
C ASP A 44 9.31 -19.96 -9.29
N ILE A 45 9.15 -18.64 -9.06
CA ILE A 45 8.25 -18.07 -8.07
C ILE A 45 7.83 -16.66 -8.48
N VAL A 46 6.61 -16.26 -8.13
CA VAL A 46 6.12 -14.89 -8.25
C VAL A 46 5.96 -14.29 -6.87
N LEU A 47 6.59 -13.15 -6.61
CA LEU A 47 6.37 -12.37 -5.40
C LEU A 47 5.33 -11.30 -5.66
N VAL A 48 4.32 -11.23 -4.78
CA VAL A 48 3.31 -10.17 -4.77
C VAL A 48 3.38 -9.43 -3.43
N HIS A 49 3.10 -8.13 -3.43
CA HIS A 49 3.24 -7.29 -2.24
C HIS A 49 1.91 -6.62 -1.88
N GLY A 50 1.54 -6.69 -0.59
CA GLY A 50 0.39 -5.97 -0.02
C GLY A 50 -0.96 -6.56 -0.43
N ASP A 51 -1.94 -5.68 -0.70
CA ASP A 51 -3.35 -6.05 -0.78
C ASP A 51 -4.13 -5.35 -1.90
N THR A 52 -3.43 -4.73 -2.84
CA THR A 52 -4.10 -4.09 -3.99
C THR A 52 -4.77 -5.12 -4.91
N THR A 53 -5.69 -4.64 -5.74
CA THR A 53 -6.29 -5.47 -6.80
C THR A 53 -5.24 -6.03 -7.75
N THR A 54 -4.16 -5.29 -8.02
CA THR A 54 -3.02 -5.77 -8.82
C THR A 54 -2.30 -6.93 -8.13
N THR A 55 -2.09 -6.85 -6.81
CA THR A 55 -1.51 -7.93 -6.00
C THR A 55 -2.33 -9.22 -6.12
N PHE A 56 -3.64 -9.11 -5.93
CA PHE A 56 -4.54 -10.27 -6.07
C PHE A 56 -4.55 -10.84 -7.49
N ALA A 57 -4.70 -9.99 -8.51
CA ALA A 57 -4.75 -10.45 -9.90
C ALA A 57 -3.40 -11.05 -10.36
N GLY A 58 -2.27 -10.51 -9.90
CA GLY A 58 -0.94 -11.06 -10.15
C GLY A 58 -0.75 -12.45 -9.51
N ALA A 59 -1.17 -12.62 -8.25
CA ALA A 59 -1.16 -13.91 -7.59
C ALA A 59 -2.04 -14.94 -8.30
N LEU A 60 -3.24 -14.55 -8.74
CA LEU A 60 -4.16 -15.40 -9.47
C LEU A 60 -3.60 -15.81 -10.83
N ALA A 61 -2.95 -14.89 -11.55
CA ALA A 61 -2.29 -15.19 -12.83
C ALA A 61 -1.16 -16.22 -12.65
N ALA A 62 -0.33 -16.07 -11.61
CA ALA A 62 0.72 -17.03 -11.27
C ALA A 62 0.14 -18.42 -10.92
N PHE A 63 -0.93 -18.45 -10.13
CA PHE A 63 -1.64 -19.68 -9.82
C PHE A 63 -2.15 -20.41 -11.06
N TYR A 64 -2.74 -19.69 -12.02
CA TYR A 64 -3.19 -20.26 -13.29
C TYR A 64 -2.05 -20.80 -14.15
N ALA A 65 -0.87 -20.18 -14.04
CA ALA A 65 0.35 -20.65 -14.68
C ALA A 65 1.04 -21.79 -13.90
N LYS A 66 0.49 -22.23 -12.75
CA LYS A 66 1.07 -23.23 -11.84
C LYS A 66 2.44 -22.81 -11.28
N ILE A 67 2.66 -21.53 -11.10
CA ILE A 67 3.87 -20.96 -10.52
C ILE A 67 3.59 -20.65 -9.05
N PRO A 68 4.46 -21.07 -8.11
CA PRO A 68 4.34 -20.74 -6.69
C PRO A 68 4.28 -19.22 -6.45
N VAL A 69 3.54 -18.81 -5.42
CA VAL A 69 3.38 -17.39 -5.04
C VAL A 69 3.92 -17.15 -3.65
N GLY A 70 4.77 -16.13 -3.50
CA GLY A 70 5.18 -15.56 -2.22
C GLY A 70 4.44 -14.24 -1.98
N HIS A 71 3.79 -14.12 -0.82
CA HIS A 71 3.04 -12.93 -0.42
C HIS A 71 3.85 -12.11 0.59
N VAL A 72 4.33 -10.96 0.19
CA VAL A 72 5.02 -9.99 1.05
C VAL A 72 3.98 -9.08 1.71
N GLU A 73 4.17 -8.78 2.99
CA GLU A 73 3.20 -8.08 3.85
C GLU A 73 1.92 -8.90 4.12
N ALA A 74 2.10 -10.20 4.30
CA ALA A 74 1.03 -11.16 4.51
C ALA A 74 0.42 -11.09 5.92
N GLY A 75 -0.86 -11.46 6.05
CA GLY A 75 -1.50 -11.68 7.34
C GLY A 75 -2.09 -10.45 8.03
N LEU A 76 -2.10 -9.28 7.39
CA LEU A 76 -2.90 -8.14 7.86
C LEU A 76 -4.38 -8.49 7.76
N ARG A 77 -5.16 -8.21 8.83
CA ARG A 77 -6.60 -8.49 8.88
C ARG A 77 -7.35 -7.44 9.67
N THR A 78 -8.51 -7.05 9.15
CA THR A 78 -9.56 -6.35 9.89
C THR A 78 -10.71 -7.28 10.24
N TYR A 79 -10.84 -8.39 9.49
CA TYR A 79 -11.97 -9.33 9.54
C TYR A 79 -13.33 -8.71 9.13
N ASP A 80 -13.32 -7.49 8.59
CA ASP A 80 -14.46 -6.88 7.94
C ASP A 80 -14.18 -6.79 6.42
N ARG A 81 -14.84 -7.66 5.64
CA ARG A 81 -14.66 -7.76 4.19
C ARG A 81 -14.91 -6.46 3.42
N TRP A 82 -15.54 -5.49 4.06
CA TRP A 82 -15.90 -4.21 3.46
C TRP A 82 -15.01 -3.06 3.95
N SER A 83 -14.09 -3.32 4.91
CA SER A 83 -13.24 -2.29 5.47
C SER A 83 -11.81 -2.79 5.79
N PRO A 84 -10.78 -2.29 5.08
CA PRO A 84 -10.83 -1.48 3.87
C PRO A 84 -11.33 -2.28 2.67
N PHE A 85 -12.00 -1.61 1.73
CA PHE A 85 -12.50 -2.22 0.51
C PHE A 85 -11.73 -1.70 -0.72
N PRO A 86 -11.21 -2.58 -1.61
CA PRO A 86 -11.34 -4.06 -1.64
C PRO A 86 -10.19 -4.81 -0.92
N GLU A 87 -9.32 -4.11 -0.20
CA GLU A 87 -8.03 -4.60 0.29
C GLU A 87 -8.17 -5.81 1.23
N GLU A 88 -9.15 -5.81 2.16
CA GLU A 88 -9.32 -6.93 3.10
C GLU A 88 -9.63 -8.24 2.38
N MET A 89 -10.46 -8.19 1.34
CA MET A 89 -10.79 -9.36 0.56
C MET A 89 -9.61 -9.79 -0.32
N ASN A 90 -8.91 -8.84 -0.93
CA ASN A 90 -7.73 -9.14 -1.74
C ASN A 90 -6.68 -9.90 -0.93
N ARG A 91 -6.32 -9.41 0.28
CA ARG A 91 -5.30 -10.06 1.13
C ARG A 91 -5.73 -11.44 1.62
N SER A 92 -7.02 -11.63 1.89
CA SER A 92 -7.58 -12.93 2.27
C SER A 92 -7.50 -13.94 1.13
N LEU A 93 -7.82 -13.52 -0.10
CA LEU A 93 -7.73 -14.37 -1.30
C LEU A 93 -6.28 -14.70 -1.65
N VAL A 94 -5.37 -13.70 -1.60
CA VAL A 94 -3.93 -13.94 -1.82
C VAL A 94 -3.39 -14.93 -0.79
N GLY A 95 -3.81 -14.83 0.48
CA GLY A 95 -3.43 -15.78 1.51
C GLY A 95 -3.84 -17.23 1.22
N ARG A 96 -4.89 -17.46 0.41
CA ARG A 96 -5.27 -18.81 -0.04
C ARG A 96 -4.51 -19.30 -1.27
N ILE A 97 -3.94 -18.37 -2.04
CA ILE A 97 -3.19 -18.69 -3.27
C ILE A 97 -1.70 -18.90 -2.97
N ALA A 98 -1.15 -18.08 -2.07
CA ALA A 98 0.28 -18.08 -1.76
C ALA A 98 0.73 -19.34 -1.03
N THR A 99 1.96 -19.76 -1.30
CA THR A 99 2.65 -20.89 -0.64
C THR A 99 3.77 -20.43 0.27
N LEU A 100 4.22 -19.18 0.16
CA LEU A 100 5.14 -18.52 1.08
C LEU A 100 4.51 -17.23 1.58
N HIS A 101 4.50 -17.03 2.90
CA HIS A 101 3.89 -15.87 3.53
C HIS A 101 4.94 -15.12 4.36
N PHE A 102 5.24 -13.90 3.98
CA PHE A 102 6.18 -13.02 4.67
C PHE A 102 5.38 -12.02 5.51
N ALA A 103 5.16 -12.37 6.78
CA ALA A 103 4.34 -11.60 7.71
C ALA A 103 5.16 -10.48 8.37
N PRO A 104 4.65 -9.23 8.45
CA PRO A 104 5.35 -8.14 9.11
C PRO A 104 5.58 -8.33 10.60
N THR A 105 4.66 -8.99 11.29
CA THR A 105 4.72 -9.21 12.74
C THR A 105 4.23 -10.61 13.11
N ALA A 106 4.52 -11.04 14.35
CA ALA A 106 4.00 -12.28 14.91
C ALA A 106 2.45 -12.30 14.95
N ASN A 107 1.80 -11.15 15.14
CA ASN A 107 0.34 -11.07 15.11
C ASN A 107 -0.21 -11.36 13.70
N ASN A 108 0.47 -10.88 12.66
CA ASN A 108 0.11 -11.18 11.29
C ASN A 108 0.31 -12.66 10.94
N ALA A 109 1.41 -13.26 11.40
CA ALA A 109 1.63 -14.70 11.28
C ALA A 109 0.52 -15.50 11.96
N HIS A 110 0.14 -15.12 13.19
CA HIS A 110 -0.96 -15.77 13.91
C HIS A 110 -2.30 -15.66 13.19
N ASN A 111 -2.59 -14.56 12.48
CA ASN A 111 -3.80 -14.45 11.66
C ASN A 111 -3.82 -15.50 10.55
N LEU A 112 -2.69 -15.73 9.88
CA LEU A 112 -2.54 -16.74 8.83
C LEU A 112 -2.71 -18.16 9.38
N GLU A 113 -2.11 -18.45 10.55
CA GLU A 113 -2.27 -19.72 11.26
C GLU A 113 -3.73 -20.00 11.61
N ARG A 114 -4.43 -18.99 12.15
CA ARG A 114 -5.88 -19.09 12.47
C ARG A 114 -6.74 -19.39 11.25
N GLU A 115 -6.36 -18.90 10.10
CA GLU A 115 -7.04 -19.14 8.84
C GLU A 115 -6.64 -20.48 8.20
N ALA A 116 -5.69 -21.19 8.81
CA ALA A 116 -5.13 -22.43 8.28
C ALA A 116 -4.74 -22.30 6.80
N VAL A 117 -3.97 -21.24 6.48
CA VAL A 117 -3.41 -21.10 5.13
C VAL A 117 -2.39 -22.21 4.86
N GLU A 118 -2.27 -22.63 3.62
CA GLU A 118 -1.25 -23.58 3.19
C GLU A 118 0.10 -22.88 3.01
N GLY A 119 1.21 -23.63 3.18
CA GLY A 119 2.57 -23.15 2.96
C GLY A 119 3.27 -22.63 4.20
N ASP A 120 4.45 -22.04 3.99
CA ASP A 120 5.34 -21.61 5.05
C ASP A 120 5.11 -20.14 5.44
N ILE A 121 5.11 -19.86 6.74
CA ILE A 121 4.91 -18.53 7.29
C ILE A 121 6.21 -18.04 7.94
N PHE A 122 6.70 -16.88 7.50
CA PHE A 122 7.91 -16.24 8.01
C PHE A 122 7.58 -14.87 8.59
N VAL A 123 8.07 -14.55 9.79
CA VAL A 123 8.01 -13.19 10.34
C VAL A 123 9.25 -12.44 9.88
N THR A 124 9.09 -11.50 8.96
CA THR A 124 10.20 -10.82 8.26
C THR A 124 10.34 -9.34 8.60
N GLY A 125 9.40 -8.76 9.35
CA GLY A 125 9.32 -7.32 9.53
C GLY A 125 8.54 -6.63 8.40
N ASN A 126 8.43 -5.30 8.47
CA ASN A 126 7.71 -4.50 7.48
C ASN A 126 8.71 -3.80 6.57
N THR A 127 8.62 -4.06 5.28
CA THR A 127 9.50 -3.51 4.23
C THR A 127 9.51 -1.98 4.17
N VAL A 128 8.45 -1.31 4.65
CA VAL A 128 8.42 0.16 4.70
C VAL A 128 9.48 0.71 5.66
N ILE A 129 9.82 -0.01 6.72
CA ILE A 129 10.85 0.40 7.68
C ILE A 129 12.22 0.40 7.00
N ASP A 130 12.50 -0.64 6.22
CA ASP A 130 13.74 -0.72 5.45
C ASP A 130 13.80 0.37 4.37
N ALA A 131 12.68 0.62 3.69
CA ALA A 131 12.58 1.69 2.69
C ALA A 131 12.83 3.08 3.28
N MET A 132 12.47 3.33 4.53
CA MET A 132 12.76 4.61 5.21
C MET A 132 14.27 4.89 5.28
N ALA A 133 15.11 3.89 5.45
CA ALA A 133 16.56 4.06 5.48
C ALA A 133 17.11 4.60 4.14
N TYR A 134 16.42 4.38 3.04
CA TYR A 134 16.79 4.86 1.71
C TYR A 134 16.13 6.18 1.34
N THR A 135 14.98 6.50 1.93
CA THR A 135 14.20 7.70 1.58
C THR A 135 14.54 8.90 2.47
N VAL A 136 14.93 8.67 3.73
CA VAL A 136 15.36 9.73 4.63
C VAL A 136 16.80 10.13 4.28
N ARG A 137 16.93 11.14 3.43
CA ARG A 137 18.24 11.64 2.95
C ARG A 137 18.48 13.04 3.48
N GLY A 138 19.21 13.13 4.61
CA GLY A 138 19.72 14.39 5.13
C GLY A 138 18.68 15.38 5.64
N GLU A 139 19.15 16.57 6.02
CA GLU A 139 18.33 17.63 6.65
C GLU A 139 17.75 18.64 5.65
N GLN A 140 17.88 18.41 4.35
CA GLN A 140 17.43 19.37 3.32
C GLN A 140 16.09 18.96 2.74
N PHE A 141 15.07 19.73 3.02
CA PHE A 141 13.78 19.61 2.38
C PHE A 141 13.83 20.15 0.95
N VAL A 142 13.22 19.41 0.02
CA VAL A 142 13.12 19.83 -1.39
C VAL A 142 12.00 20.83 -1.59
N SER A 143 10.91 20.71 -0.85
CA SER A 143 9.74 21.58 -0.96
C SER A 143 9.96 22.91 -0.22
N ASP A 144 9.55 24.01 -0.83
CA ASP A 144 9.66 25.34 -0.24
C ASP A 144 8.74 25.51 0.97
N GLU A 145 7.60 24.82 0.99
CA GLU A 145 6.66 24.78 2.11
C GLU A 145 7.33 24.15 3.35
N LEU A 146 8.03 23.03 3.17
CA LEU A 146 8.71 22.38 4.28
C LEU A 146 9.93 23.17 4.79
N ARG A 147 10.56 23.98 3.94
CA ARG A 147 11.64 24.88 4.35
C ARG A 147 11.17 26.02 5.25
N GLN A 148 9.88 26.36 5.19
CA GLN A 148 9.28 27.41 6.01
C GLN A 148 8.82 26.91 7.38
N VAL A 149 8.82 25.58 7.61
CA VAL A 149 8.42 24.97 8.89
C VAL A 149 9.44 25.31 9.98
N ASP A 150 8.97 25.86 11.06
CA ASP A 150 9.79 26.11 12.25
C ASP A 150 9.97 24.84 13.09
N PHE A 151 11.02 24.09 12.82
CA PHE A 151 11.34 22.86 13.55
C PHE A 151 11.83 23.09 14.99
N SER A 152 11.99 24.34 15.45
CA SER A 152 12.20 24.63 16.87
C SER A 152 10.90 24.50 17.70
N ARG A 153 9.74 24.53 17.03
CA ARG A 153 8.42 24.31 17.61
C ARG A 153 8.07 22.81 17.62
N ARG A 154 6.99 22.45 18.30
CA ARG A 154 6.44 21.10 18.22
C ARG A 154 5.74 20.91 16.86
N VAL A 155 6.33 20.11 16.00
CA VAL A 155 5.79 19.83 14.65
C VAL A 155 4.96 18.56 14.69
N ILE A 156 3.73 18.62 14.18
CA ILE A 156 2.85 17.48 13.97
C ILE A 156 2.70 17.26 12.47
N ALA A 157 3.22 16.12 11.98
CA ALA A 157 2.97 15.68 10.61
C ALA A 157 1.63 14.93 10.55
N MET A 158 0.77 15.32 9.61
CA MET A 158 -0.54 14.72 9.42
C MET A 158 -0.68 14.24 7.96
N THR A 159 -1.28 13.08 7.79
CA THR A 159 -1.77 12.62 6.49
C THR A 159 -3.20 12.12 6.62
N CYS A 160 -4.08 12.48 5.68
CA CYS A 160 -5.47 12.06 5.67
C CYS A 160 -5.95 11.94 4.23
N HIS A 161 -6.03 10.72 3.70
CA HIS A 161 -6.29 10.48 2.27
C HIS A 161 -7.21 9.28 2.00
N ARG A 162 -7.79 8.64 3.01
CA ARG A 162 -8.69 7.49 2.81
C ARG A 162 -10.04 7.94 2.28
N ARG A 163 -10.53 7.32 1.22
CA ARG A 163 -11.83 7.64 0.59
C ARG A 163 -13.01 7.50 1.55
N GLU A 164 -12.96 6.55 2.47
CA GLU A 164 -13.98 6.33 3.51
C GLU A 164 -14.15 7.53 4.47
N ASN A 165 -13.14 8.40 4.53
CA ASN A 165 -13.17 9.60 5.36
C ASN A 165 -13.74 10.83 4.63
N TYR A 166 -14.08 10.76 3.35
CA TYR A 166 -14.59 11.91 2.61
C TYR A 166 -15.96 12.36 3.15
N GLY A 167 -16.20 13.68 3.08
CA GLY A 167 -17.41 14.30 3.59
C GLY A 167 -17.31 14.70 5.07
N GLU A 168 -18.30 14.35 5.87
CA GLU A 168 -18.40 14.73 7.29
C GLU A 168 -17.24 14.25 8.16
N PRO A 169 -16.75 12.99 8.06
CA PRO A 169 -15.59 12.54 8.83
C PRO A 169 -14.35 13.40 8.58
N MET A 170 -14.07 13.77 7.33
CA MET A 170 -12.94 14.63 6.97
C MET A 170 -13.09 16.03 7.59
N ARG A 171 -14.29 16.60 7.55
CA ARG A 171 -14.58 17.91 8.19
C ARG A 171 -14.35 17.85 9.70
N ASN A 172 -14.71 16.74 10.35
CA ASN A 172 -14.49 16.54 11.79
C ASN A 172 -13.00 16.46 12.12
N ILE A 173 -12.21 15.75 11.30
CA ILE A 173 -10.75 15.68 11.43
C ILE A 173 -10.15 17.09 11.31
N PHE A 174 -10.44 17.83 10.26
CA PHE A 174 -9.91 19.20 10.08
C PHE A 174 -10.40 20.17 11.14
N THR A 175 -11.62 20.01 11.67
CA THR A 175 -12.12 20.81 12.78
C THR A 175 -11.31 20.54 14.06
N ALA A 176 -10.99 19.29 14.34
CA ALA A 176 -10.14 18.91 15.48
C ALA A 176 -8.72 19.48 15.34
N VAL A 177 -8.13 19.35 14.14
CA VAL A 177 -6.80 19.91 13.83
C VAL A 177 -6.77 21.42 13.99
N ARG A 178 -7.79 22.13 13.50
CA ARG A 178 -7.93 23.57 13.68
C ARG A 178 -8.01 23.96 15.17
N ARG A 179 -8.76 23.20 15.97
CA ARG A 179 -8.83 23.43 17.41
C ARG A 179 -7.48 23.24 18.10
N LEU A 180 -6.72 22.21 17.70
CA LEU A 180 -5.36 22.00 18.21
C LEU A 180 -4.47 23.19 17.88
N ALA A 181 -4.43 23.65 16.64
CA ALA A 181 -3.61 24.80 16.23
C ALA A 181 -3.98 26.08 16.98
N LEU A 182 -5.26 26.30 17.27
CA LEU A 182 -5.72 27.49 18.00
C LEU A 182 -5.41 27.43 19.50
N ASN A 183 -5.48 26.23 20.10
CA ASN A 183 -5.28 26.06 21.54
C ASN A 183 -3.80 25.91 21.94
N TYR A 184 -2.95 25.55 20.99
CA TYR A 184 -1.53 25.31 21.21
C TYR A 184 -0.69 26.10 20.21
N PRO A 185 -0.44 27.39 20.47
CA PRO A 185 0.26 28.28 19.53
C PRO A 185 1.74 27.92 19.34
N ASP A 186 2.28 27.04 20.16
CA ASP A 186 3.62 26.45 20.07
C ASP A 186 3.69 25.21 19.16
N VAL A 187 2.54 24.79 18.60
CA VAL A 187 2.45 23.65 17.68
C VAL A 187 2.38 24.14 16.24
N GLU A 188 3.12 23.52 15.38
CA GLU A 188 3.05 23.66 13.92
C GLU A 188 2.53 22.37 13.30
N ILE A 189 1.55 22.47 12.40
CA ILE A 189 0.92 21.30 11.80
C ILE A 189 1.19 21.29 10.31
N VAL A 190 1.87 20.25 9.86
CA VAL A 190 2.18 20.02 8.44
C VAL A 190 1.29 18.90 7.93
N SER A 191 0.45 19.21 6.94
CA SER A 191 -0.44 18.24 6.32
C SER A 191 0.05 17.91 4.91
N ALA A 192 0.35 16.64 4.66
CA ALA A 192 0.53 16.15 3.30
C ALA A 192 -0.87 15.92 2.68
N ALA A 193 -1.31 16.86 1.84
CA ALA A 193 -2.50 16.68 1.03
C ALA A 193 -2.11 16.01 -0.30
N LEU A 194 -2.84 14.97 -0.68
CA LEU A 194 -2.77 14.47 -2.06
C LEU A 194 -3.59 15.42 -2.94
N ASP A 195 -2.91 16.16 -3.81
CA ASP A 195 -3.45 17.24 -4.65
C ASP A 195 -4.62 16.88 -5.58
N SER A 196 -4.96 15.61 -5.71
CA SER A 196 -5.89 15.16 -6.75
C SER A 196 -7.38 15.33 -6.43
N HIS A 197 -7.77 15.76 -5.21
CA HIS A 197 -9.18 15.73 -4.79
C HIS A 197 -9.66 16.96 -4.00
N LEU A 198 -8.85 18.00 -3.82
CA LEU A 198 -9.26 19.22 -3.11
C LEU A 198 -9.96 20.25 -4.02
N ASN A 199 -9.98 20.03 -5.33
CA ASN A 199 -10.60 20.97 -6.29
C ASN A 199 -12.08 20.66 -6.58
N GLU A 200 -12.69 19.68 -5.93
CA GLU A 200 -14.10 19.29 -6.13
C GLU A 200 -14.98 19.42 -4.88
N ALA A 201 -14.58 20.20 -3.87
CA ALA A 201 -15.38 20.42 -2.65
C ALA A 201 -15.74 21.88 -2.43
#